data_bd16e20402b17ae93dc9502356eb2b0e
#
_entry.id   bd16e20402b17ae93dc9502356eb2b0e
#
_cell.length_a   1.000
_cell.length_b   1.000
_cell.length_c   1.000
_cell.angle_alpha   90.00
_cell.angle_beta   90.00
_cell.angle_gamma   90.00
#
_symmetry.space_group_name_H-M   'P 1'
#
loop_
_entity.id
_entity.type
_entity.pdbx_description
1 polymer ?
#
loop_
_entity_poly.entity_id
_entity_poly.type
_entity_poly.pdbx_seq_one_letter_code
_entity_poly.pdbx_strand_id
1 'polypeptide(L)'
;ARPQAAAQQGPTEVMQTRARHILIKTSTVMSDETARQRLEQVRQRLVSGGAKFEDMARQYSQDSTAPQGGELGWLNPGETVPPFEAAMNTLQPGEISQPVQTPFGWHLIQVEERRQHDATDDMARMKARQTLFERRAQPAFEDWLEQLRAQAYIDNRLEKQQKIQQNNR
;
A
#
# COMPACT_ATOMS: atom_id res chain seq x y z
N ALA A 1 18.98 -27.78 -12.06
CA ALA A 1 18.64 -27.22 -10.74
C ALA A 1 17.90 -25.92 -10.83
N ARG A 2 17.86 -25.37 -11.95
CA ARG A 2 17.33 -24.04 -12.24
C ARG A 2 15.87 -24.01 -12.58
N PRO A 3 15.32 -24.96 -13.30
CA PRO A 3 13.91 -24.95 -13.70
C PRO A 3 12.94 -25.04 -12.55
N GLN A 4 13.39 -25.40 -11.37
CA GLN A 4 12.55 -25.56 -10.18
C GLN A 4 11.92 -24.25 -9.71
N ALA A 5 12.60 -23.14 -9.93
CA ALA A 5 12.05 -21.83 -9.56
C ALA A 5 10.83 -21.45 -10.40
N ALA A 6 10.82 -21.84 -11.66
CA ALA A 6 9.68 -21.59 -12.53
C ALA A 6 8.49 -22.51 -12.24
N ALA A 7 8.76 -23.71 -11.80
CA ALA A 7 7.71 -24.67 -11.47
C ALA A 7 6.96 -24.35 -10.17
N GLN A 8 7.54 -23.49 -9.34
CA GLN A 8 6.94 -23.07 -8.08
C GLN A 8 6.06 -21.84 -8.21
N GLN A 9 5.96 -21.27 -9.40
CA GLN A 9 5.07 -20.16 -9.67
C GLN A 9 3.66 -20.62 -9.99
N GLY A 10 3.09 -21.42 -9.10
CA GLY A 10 1.67 -21.71 -9.13
C GLY A 10 0.88 -20.45 -8.74
N PRO A 11 -0.47 -20.52 -8.76
CA PRO A 11 -1.29 -19.39 -8.33
C PRO A 11 -0.86 -18.95 -6.94
N THR A 12 -0.48 -17.68 -6.84
CA THR A 12 -0.04 -17.08 -5.58
C THR A 12 -1.28 -16.74 -4.77
N GLU A 13 -1.76 -17.70 -4.00
CA GLU A 13 -2.87 -17.45 -3.10
C GLU A 13 -2.36 -16.75 -1.86
N VAL A 14 -2.97 -15.63 -1.55
CA VAL A 14 -2.71 -14.87 -0.33
C VAL A 14 -3.99 -14.73 0.47
N MET A 15 -3.84 -14.67 1.79
CA MET A 15 -4.95 -14.39 2.68
C MET A 15 -5.12 -12.89 2.76
N GLN A 16 -6.20 -12.38 2.20
CA GLN A 16 -6.58 -10.98 2.35
C GLN A 16 -7.45 -10.79 3.58
N THR A 17 -7.24 -9.69 4.26
CA THR A 17 -8.01 -9.32 5.45
C THR A 17 -8.70 -8.00 5.21
N ARG A 18 -10.02 -7.96 5.39
CA ARG A 18 -10.78 -6.73 5.39
C ARG A 18 -10.89 -6.22 6.82
N ALA A 19 -10.38 -5.02 7.04
CA ALA A 19 -10.23 -4.46 8.37
C ALA A 19 -10.67 -3.00 8.44
N ARG A 20 -11.00 -2.59 9.64
CA ARG A 20 -11.23 -1.20 10.02
C ARG A 20 -10.30 -0.84 11.15
N HIS A 21 -9.98 0.44 11.29
CA HIS A 21 -9.19 0.88 12.41
C HIS A 21 -9.62 2.27 12.91
N ILE A 22 -9.24 2.54 14.14
CA ILE A 22 -9.34 3.86 14.76
C ILE A 22 -7.93 4.24 15.17
N LEU A 23 -7.46 5.39 14.70
CA LEU A 23 -6.13 5.90 15.00
C LEU A 23 -6.24 7.11 15.93
N ILE A 24 -5.48 7.09 17.02
CA ILE A 24 -5.20 8.28 17.83
C ILE A 24 -3.71 8.54 17.77
N LYS A 25 -3.34 9.68 17.17
CA LYS A 25 -1.96 10.09 17.05
C LYS A 25 -1.44 10.61 18.39
N THR A 26 -0.20 10.29 18.70
CA THR A 26 0.48 10.85 19.85
C THR A 26 1.16 12.17 19.46
N SER A 27 1.25 13.07 20.43
CA SER A 27 1.85 14.38 20.26
C SER A 27 2.34 14.91 21.61
N THR A 28 2.83 16.16 21.62
CA THR A 28 3.21 16.80 22.88
C THR A 28 2.05 17.00 23.84
N VAL A 29 0.81 17.07 23.32
CA VAL A 29 -0.42 17.23 24.12
C VAL A 29 -1.19 15.93 24.29
N MET A 30 -0.83 14.88 23.57
CA MET A 30 -1.47 13.57 23.64
C MET A 30 -0.40 12.52 23.90
N SER A 31 -0.27 12.10 25.17
CA SER A 31 0.69 11.07 25.56
C SER A 31 0.25 9.69 25.07
N ASP A 32 1.19 8.77 24.99
CA ASP A 32 0.93 7.37 24.65
C ASP A 32 -0.12 6.77 25.58
N GLU A 33 0.02 7.00 26.87
CA GLU A 33 -0.90 6.44 27.85
C GLU A 33 -2.31 7.00 27.70
N THR A 34 -2.46 8.30 27.45
CA THR A 34 -3.76 8.92 27.23
C THR A 34 -4.42 8.38 25.97
N ALA A 35 -3.66 8.24 24.88
CA ALA A 35 -4.15 7.68 23.63
C ALA A 35 -4.62 6.24 23.83
N ARG A 36 -3.82 5.43 24.51
CA ARG A 36 -4.16 4.04 24.84
C ARG A 36 -5.43 3.95 25.68
N GLN A 37 -5.54 4.76 26.71
CA GLN A 37 -6.71 4.77 27.59
C GLN A 37 -7.99 5.19 26.84
N ARG A 38 -7.90 6.17 25.97
CA ARG A 38 -9.03 6.58 25.12
C ARG A 38 -9.50 5.43 24.24
N LEU A 39 -8.57 4.72 23.63
CA LEU A 39 -8.92 3.57 22.80
C LEU A 39 -9.48 2.41 23.63
N GLU A 40 -9.01 2.21 24.84
CA GLU A 40 -9.60 1.22 25.75
C GLU A 40 -11.06 1.55 26.08
N GLN A 41 -11.36 2.81 26.32
CA GLN A 41 -12.74 3.26 26.56
C GLN A 41 -13.61 3.06 25.32
N VAL A 42 -13.09 3.40 24.14
CA VAL A 42 -13.79 3.17 22.88
C VAL A 42 -14.03 1.67 22.68
N ARG A 43 -13.02 0.85 22.96
CA ARG A 43 -13.14 -0.61 22.86
C ARG A 43 -14.24 -1.15 23.76
N GLN A 44 -14.31 -0.68 24.98
CA GLN A 44 -15.37 -1.11 25.91
C GLN A 44 -16.77 -0.75 25.39
N ARG A 45 -16.93 0.42 24.82
CA ARG A 45 -18.20 0.83 24.21
C ARG A 45 -18.57 -0.06 23.02
N LEU A 46 -17.56 -0.48 22.25
CA LEU A 46 -17.76 -1.36 21.10
C LEU A 46 -18.11 -2.80 21.51
N VAL A 47 -17.41 -3.31 22.53
CA VAL A 47 -17.55 -4.71 22.95
C VAL A 47 -18.78 -4.89 23.86
N SER A 48 -19.01 -3.96 24.78
CA SER A 48 -20.05 -4.09 25.81
C SER A 48 -21.20 -3.11 25.64
N GLY A 49 -20.98 -1.98 24.97
CA GLY A 49 -21.93 -0.86 24.95
C GLY A 49 -22.80 -0.78 23.71
N GLY A 50 -22.69 -1.71 22.77
CA GLY A 50 -23.50 -1.72 21.55
C GLY A 50 -23.16 -0.62 20.53
N ALA A 51 -22.08 0.12 20.73
CA ALA A 51 -21.63 1.13 19.78
C ALA A 51 -21.10 0.44 18.51
N LYS A 52 -21.26 1.14 17.38
CA LYS A 52 -20.74 0.64 16.08
C LYS A 52 -19.33 1.16 15.88
N PHE A 53 -18.45 0.30 15.36
CA PHE A 53 -17.07 0.66 15.08
C PHE A 53 -17.00 1.85 14.10
N GLU A 54 -17.82 1.83 13.08
CA GLU A 54 -17.91 2.90 12.08
C GLU A 54 -18.17 4.26 12.72
N ASP A 55 -19.12 4.31 13.64
CA ASP A 55 -19.50 5.55 14.33
C ASP A 55 -18.37 6.04 15.23
N MET A 56 -17.72 5.12 15.95
CA MET A 56 -16.59 5.46 16.80
C MET A 56 -15.40 5.94 15.97
N ALA A 57 -15.14 5.33 14.82
CA ALA A 57 -14.09 5.75 13.91
C ALA A 57 -14.34 7.16 13.39
N ARG A 58 -15.56 7.46 12.97
CA ARG A 58 -15.93 8.80 12.51
C ARG A 58 -15.76 9.86 13.60
N GLN A 59 -16.02 9.48 14.82
CA GLN A 59 -15.99 10.40 15.96
C GLN A 59 -14.59 10.59 16.53
N TYR A 60 -13.79 9.53 16.62
CA TYR A 60 -12.53 9.54 17.35
C TYR A 60 -11.28 9.34 16.49
N SER A 61 -11.39 8.71 15.35
CA SER A 61 -10.21 8.42 14.52
C SER A 61 -9.62 9.67 13.90
N GLN A 62 -8.31 9.77 13.99
CA GLN A 62 -7.54 10.85 13.37
C GLN A 62 -6.93 10.45 12.03
N ASP A 63 -7.28 9.26 11.55
CA ASP A 63 -6.86 8.79 10.24
C ASP A 63 -7.77 9.32 9.14
N SER A 64 -7.24 9.40 7.91
CA SER A 64 -8.00 9.84 6.74
C SER A 64 -9.19 8.95 6.42
N THR A 65 -9.19 7.71 6.92
CA THR A 65 -10.31 6.77 6.76
C THR A 65 -11.48 7.02 7.72
N ALA A 66 -11.34 7.94 8.67
CA ALA A 66 -12.37 8.23 9.66
C ALA A 66 -13.75 8.51 9.03
N PRO A 67 -13.88 9.34 7.99
CA PRO A 67 -15.19 9.59 7.35
C PRO A 67 -15.84 8.34 6.76
N GLN A 68 -15.04 7.35 6.38
CA GLN A 68 -15.50 6.05 5.87
C GLN A 68 -15.66 5.01 6.98
N GLY A 69 -15.71 5.43 8.24
CA GLY A 69 -15.85 4.50 9.37
C GLY A 69 -14.58 3.71 9.69
N GLY A 70 -13.42 4.21 9.28
CA GLY A 70 -12.13 3.54 9.48
C GLY A 70 -11.85 2.41 8.51
N GLU A 71 -12.67 2.24 7.49
CA GLU A 71 -12.56 1.13 6.53
C GLU A 71 -11.27 1.20 5.72
N LEU A 72 -10.47 0.14 5.82
CA LEU A 72 -9.22 0.00 5.06
C LEU A 72 -9.40 -0.84 3.79
N GLY A 73 -10.54 -1.54 3.68
CA GLY A 73 -10.79 -2.47 2.59
C GLY A 73 -9.98 -3.76 2.74
N TRP A 74 -9.80 -4.44 1.64
CA TRP A 74 -9.04 -5.69 1.60
C TRP A 74 -7.54 -5.40 1.60
N LEU A 75 -6.84 -5.97 2.57
CA LEU A 75 -5.41 -5.78 2.77
C LEU A 75 -4.66 -7.07 2.44
N ASN A 76 -3.59 -6.93 1.66
CA ASN A 76 -2.66 -8.02 1.40
C ASN A 76 -1.61 -8.10 2.52
N PRO A 77 -0.99 -9.28 2.72
CA PRO A 77 0.15 -9.37 3.64
C PRO A 77 1.24 -8.35 3.27
N GLY A 78 1.76 -7.66 4.28
CA GLY A 78 2.82 -6.68 4.10
C GLY A 78 2.38 -5.28 3.73
N GLU A 79 1.08 -5.03 3.54
CA GLU A 79 0.57 -3.68 3.21
C GLU A 79 0.48 -2.76 4.43
N THR A 80 0.46 -3.32 5.62
CA THR A 80 0.42 -2.56 6.87
C THR A 80 1.74 -2.67 7.62
N VAL A 81 1.97 -1.72 8.53
CA VAL A 81 3.18 -1.77 9.36
C VAL A 81 3.18 -3.02 10.24
N PRO A 82 4.37 -3.60 10.55
CA PRO A 82 4.44 -4.89 11.25
C PRO A 82 3.65 -4.99 12.56
N PRO A 83 3.64 -4.00 13.47
CA PRO A 83 2.83 -4.10 14.69
C PRO A 83 1.34 -4.18 14.40
N PHE A 84 0.86 -3.43 13.41
CA PHE A 84 -0.54 -3.45 12.99
C PHE A 84 -0.91 -4.82 12.43
N GLU A 85 -0.10 -5.32 11.50
CA GLU A 85 -0.33 -6.60 10.85
C GLU A 85 -0.31 -7.76 11.84
N ALA A 86 0.65 -7.77 12.76
CA ALA A 86 0.75 -8.80 13.78
C ALA A 86 -0.51 -8.85 14.66
N ALA A 87 -1.01 -7.70 15.10
CA ALA A 87 -2.22 -7.62 15.88
C ALA A 87 -3.45 -8.06 15.07
N MET A 88 -3.55 -7.59 13.82
CA MET A 88 -4.64 -7.95 12.92
C MET A 88 -4.70 -9.46 12.67
N ASN A 89 -3.55 -10.10 12.50
CA ASN A 89 -3.46 -11.52 12.20
C ASN A 89 -3.90 -12.41 13.38
N THR A 90 -3.89 -11.91 14.60
CA THR A 90 -4.36 -12.65 15.78
C THR A 90 -5.86 -12.58 15.99
N LEU A 91 -6.54 -11.69 15.28
CA LEU A 91 -7.98 -11.46 15.46
C LEU A 91 -8.81 -12.43 14.63
N GLN A 92 -9.93 -12.85 15.19
CA GLN A 92 -10.98 -13.55 14.45
C GLN A 92 -11.90 -12.52 13.78
N PRO A 93 -12.61 -12.89 12.69
CA PRO A 93 -13.59 -11.99 12.09
C PRO A 93 -14.61 -11.48 13.10
N GLY A 94 -14.81 -10.17 13.13
CA GLY A 94 -15.67 -9.48 14.08
C GLY A 94 -15.02 -9.08 15.39
N GLU A 95 -13.81 -9.59 15.66
CA GLU A 95 -13.08 -9.29 16.88
C GLU A 95 -12.38 -7.93 16.80
N ILE A 96 -12.30 -7.26 17.96
CA ILE A 96 -11.63 -5.96 18.08
C ILE A 96 -10.37 -6.13 18.91
N SER A 97 -9.25 -5.57 18.44
CA SER A 97 -7.97 -5.66 19.13
C SER A 97 -7.92 -4.82 20.41
N GLN A 98 -6.95 -5.14 21.26
CA GLN A 98 -6.46 -4.20 22.25
C GLN A 98 -5.79 -3.03 21.54
N PRO A 99 -5.60 -1.87 22.21
CA PRO A 99 -4.83 -0.77 21.63
C PRO A 99 -3.44 -1.23 21.19
N VAL A 100 -3.08 -0.93 19.95
CA VAL A 100 -1.82 -1.36 19.33
C VAL A 100 -1.00 -0.13 19.00
N GLN A 101 0.25 -0.10 19.46
CA GLN A 101 1.16 0.98 19.16
C GLN A 101 1.85 0.75 17.81
N THR A 102 1.87 1.80 17.00
CA THR A 102 2.60 1.84 15.72
C THR A 102 3.38 3.15 15.64
N PRO A 103 4.23 3.35 14.62
CA PRO A 103 4.89 4.64 14.41
C PRO A 103 3.93 5.82 14.21
N PHE A 104 2.69 5.56 13.84
CA PHE A 104 1.68 6.61 13.65
C PHE A 104 0.96 7.02 14.93
N GLY A 105 0.97 6.18 15.93
CA GLY A 105 0.25 6.37 17.19
C GLY A 105 -0.35 5.07 17.69
N TRP A 106 -1.56 5.13 18.22
CA TRP A 106 -2.27 3.97 18.75
C TRP A 106 -3.48 3.65 17.89
N HIS A 107 -3.70 2.37 17.64
CA HIS A 107 -4.80 1.87 16.82
C HIS A 107 -5.70 0.91 17.59
N LEU A 108 -7.00 0.98 17.30
CA LEU A 108 -7.92 -0.16 17.49
C LEU A 108 -8.19 -0.75 16.12
N ILE A 109 -8.14 -2.06 16.03
CA ILE A 109 -8.30 -2.79 14.79
C ILE A 109 -9.49 -3.74 14.91
N GLN A 110 -10.36 -3.75 13.93
CA GLN A 110 -11.41 -4.75 13.79
C GLN A 110 -11.23 -5.49 12.48
N VAL A 111 -11.17 -6.81 12.55
CA VAL A 111 -11.20 -7.65 11.36
C VAL A 111 -12.66 -7.93 11.02
N GLU A 112 -13.06 -7.60 9.80
CA GLU A 112 -14.41 -7.86 9.29
C GLU A 112 -14.50 -9.24 8.67
N GLU A 113 -13.60 -9.52 7.75
CA GLU A 113 -13.59 -10.75 6.97
C GLU A 113 -12.16 -11.11 6.57
N ARG A 114 -11.95 -12.40 6.26
CA ARG A 114 -10.75 -12.89 5.61
C ARG A 114 -11.14 -13.71 4.40
N ARG A 115 -10.32 -13.67 3.36
CA ARG A 115 -10.52 -14.50 2.18
C ARG A 115 -9.18 -14.91 1.60
N GLN A 116 -9.15 -16.07 0.96
CA GLN A 116 -8.05 -16.42 0.08
C GLN A 116 -8.28 -15.76 -1.27
N HIS A 117 -7.24 -15.14 -1.80
CA HIS A 117 -7.31 -14.41 -3.05
C HIS A 117 -6.11 -14.77 -3.92
N ASP A 118 -6.36 -14.95 -5.20
CA ASP A 118 -5.29 -15.18 -6.16
C ASP A 118 -4.62 -13.84 -6.47
N ALA A 119 -3.41 -13.67 -5.95
CA ALA A 119 -2.63 -12.45 -6.13
C ALA A 119 -2.09 -12.30 -7.56
N THR A 120 -2.17 -13.33 -8.38
CA THR A 120 -1.67 -13.27 -9.76
C THR A 120 -2.40 -12.19 -10.56
N ASP A 121 -3.73 -12.13 -10.45
CA ASP A 121 -4.52 -11.11 -11.12
C ASP A 121 -4.23 -9.73 -10.59
N ASP A 122 -4.06 -9.59 -9.28
CA ASP A 122 -3.75 -8.30 -8.67
C ASP A 122 -2.36 -7.81 -9.08
N MET A 123 -1.38 -8.70 -9.13
CA MET A 123 -0.06 -8.37 -9.62
C MET A 123 -0.08 -7.94 -11.09
N ALA A 124 -0.86 -8.62 -11.91
CA ALA A 124 -1.06 -8.26 -13.31
C ALA A 124 -1.73 -6.90 -13.44
N ARG A 125 -2.74 -6.62 -12.63
CA ARG A 125 -3.41 -5.31 -12.61
C ARG A 125 -2.50 -4.20 -12.11
N MET A 126 -1.73 -4.45 -11.07
CA MET A 126 -0.76 -3.48 -10.56
C MET A 126 0.31 -3.19 -11.59
N LYS A 127 0.80 -4.22 -12.27
CA LYS A 127 1.78 -4.07 -13.34
C LYS A 127 1.19 -3.27 -14.51
N ALA A 128 -0.04 -3.55 -14.89
CA ALA A 128 -0.74 -2.81 -15.95
C ALA A 128 -0.96 -1.36 -15.55
N ARG A 129 -1.38 -1.10 -14.31
CA ARG A 129 -1.53 0.27 -13.79
C ARG A 129 -0.21 1.01 -13.75
N GLN A 130 0.84 0.37 -13.30
CA GLN A 130 2.17 0.94 -13.26
C GLN A 130 2.67 1.29 -14.67
N THR A 131 2.46 0.41 -15.63
CA THR A 131 2.79 0.66 -17.02
C THR A 131 2.00 1.83 -17.59
N LEU A 132 0.70 1.90 -17.32
CA LEU A 132 -0.14 3.02 -17.74
C LEU A 132 0.27 4.32 -17.04
N PHE A 133 0.58 4.27 -15.77
CA PHE A 133 1.06 5.42 -15.02
C PHE A 133 2.38 5.92 -15.56
N GLU A 134 3.32 5.03 -15.83
CA GLU A 134 4.60 5.38 -16.44
C GLU A 134 4.41 6.02 -17.81
N ARG A 135 3.51 5.49 -18.64
CA ARG A 135 3.20 6.07 -19.94
C ARG A 135 2.55 7.44 -19.83
N ARG A 136 1.72 7.68 -18.81
CA ARG A 136 1.05 8.97 -18.59
C ARG A 136 1.93 9.98 -17.86
N ALA A 137 2.68 9.52 -16.88
CA ALA A 137 3.50 10.38 -16.04
C ALA A 137 4.84 10.75 -16.70
N GLN A 138 5.36 9.85 -17.55
CA GLN A 138 6.67 10.01 -18.17
C GLN A 138 6.69 10.15 -19.69
N PRO A 139 5.56 10.34 -20.41
CA PRO A 139 5.62 10.42 -21.87
C PRO A 139 6.56 11.53 -22.35
N ALA A 140 6.56 12.67 -21.68
CA ALA A 140 7.46 13.77 -22.03
C ALA A 140 8.93 13.41 -21.80
N PHE A 141 9.24 12.67 -20.75
CA PHE A 141 10.60 12.23 -20.45
C PHE A 141 11.07 11.17 -21.43
N GLU A 142 10.23 10.19 -21.73
CA GLU A 142 10.55 9.14 -22.68
C GLU A 142 10.71 9.71 -24.09
N ASP A 143 9.84 10.61 -24.51
CA ASP A 143 9.96 11.30 -25.79
C ASP A 143 11.25 12.10 -25.87
N TRP A 144 11.62 12.77 -24.80
CA TRP A 144 12.87 13.50 -24.72
C TRP A 144 14.08 12.56 -24.87
N LEU A 145 14.07 11.39 -24.20
CA LEU A 145 15.12 10.39 -24.33
C LEU A 145 15.21 9.83 -25.74
N GLU A 146 14.07 9.54 -26.36
CA GLU A 146 14.02 9.06 -27.74
C GLU A 146 14.55 10.11 -28.71
N GLN A 147 14.20 11.37 -28.50
CA GLN A 147 14.74 12.47 -29.30
C GLN A 147 16.24 12.60 -29.14
N LEU A 148 16.76 12.47 -27.94
CA LEU A 148 18.20 12.49 -27.69
C LEU A 148 18.92 11.34 -28.39
N ARG A 149 18.36 10.13 -28.33
CA ARG A 149 18.93 8.96 -29.01
C ARG A 149 18.91 9.12 -30.50
N ALA A 150 17.80 9.60 -31.06
CA ALA A 150 17.65 9.84 -32.47
C ALA A 150 18.65 10.92 -32.95
N GLN A 151 18.80 11.99 -32.16
CA GLN A 151 19.74 13.06 -32.50
C GLN A 151 21.20 12.60 -32.42
N ALA A 152 21.55 11.82 -31.40
CA ALA A 152 22.87 11.25 -31.28
C ALA A 152 23.20 10.33 -32.46
N TYR A 153 22.24 9.56 -32.95
CA TYR A 153 22.38 8.71 -34.09
C TYR A 153 22.60 9.51 -35.39
N ILE A 154 21.84 10.59 -35.57
CA ILE A 154 21.97 11.49 -36.72
C ILE A 154 23.33 12.19 -36.68
N ASP A 155 23.78 12.67 -35.54
CA ASP A 155 25.06 13.34 -35.37
C ASP A 155 26.21 12.39 -35.70
N ASN A 156 26.15 11.15 -35.27
CA ASN A 156 27.16 10.14 -35.63
C ASN A 156 27.17 9.86 -37.11
N ARG A 157 26.03 9.84 -37.76
CA ARG A 157 25.93 9.66 -39.21
C ARG A 157 26.59 10.80 -39.99
N LEU A 158 26.31 12.02 -39.54
CA LEU A 158 26.90 13.23 -40.16
C LEU A 158 28.40 13.25 -39.98
N GLU A 159 28.94 12.90 -38.84
CA GLU A 159 30.37 12.81 -38.58
C GLU A 159 31.04 11.78 -39.52
N LYS A 160 30.41 10.61 -39.69
CA LYS A 160 30.91 9.60 -40.60
C LYS A 160 30.92 10.07 -42.05
N GLN A 161 29.89 10.76 -42.48
CA GLN A 161 29.81 11.33 -43.82
C GLN A 161 30.86 12.42 -44.04
N GLN A 162 31.09 13.28 -43.06
CA GLN A 162 32.12 14.30 -43.14
C GLN A 162 33.51 13.70 -43.21
N LYS A 163 33.79 12.66 -42.44
CA LYS A 163 35.08 11.93 -42.51
C LYS A 163 35.31 11.30 -43.86
N ILE A 164 34.28 10.72 -44.46
CA ILE A 164 34.36 10.11 -45.81
C ILE A 164 34.65 11.18 -46.85
N GLN A 165 34.01 12.34 -46.77
CA GLN A 165 34.25 13.45 -47.69
C GLN A 165 35.66 14.03 -47.57
N GLN A 166 36.18 14.10 -46.36
CA GLN A 166 37.55 14.58 -46.11
C GLN A 166 38.61 13.61 -46.64
N ASN A 167 38.35 12.30 -46.59
CA ASN A 167 39.29 11.31 -47.09
C ASN A 167 39.30 11.19 -48.60
N ASN A 168 38.29 11.71 -49.29
CA ASN A 168 38.18 11.68 -50.74
C ASN A 168 38.72 12.95 -51.42
N ARG A 169 39.33 13.84 -50.67
CA ARG A 169 40.03 15.02 -51.15
C ARG A 169 41.54 14.80 -51.06
#